data_5ca0c43e7313660d032efee7caf36682
#
_entry.id   5ca0c43e7313660d032efee7caf36682
#
_cell.length_a   1.000
_cell.length_b   1.000
_cell.length_c   1.000
_cell.angle_alpha   90.00
_cell.angle_beta   90.00
_cell.angle_gamma   90.00
#
_symmetry.space_group_name_H-M   'P 1'
#
loop_
_entity.id
_entity.type
_entity.pdbx_description
1 polymer ?
#
loop_
_entity_poly.entity_id
_entity_poly.type
_entity_poly.pdbx_seq_one_letter_code
_entity_poly.pdbx_strand_id
1 'polypeptide(L)'
;MGKALIIADGAGTEAVQTLLQSIGHDAMVAADLPSGWTMASRHKVDAVLLGTRIGDADGLALLPRLKQLPDAPEVLVMALSPDVTAAEFALRNGAWDYLAISAEAGFEPVAAALDQALQYREDQRSKTPAVAVKREKIIGNSPEMKRCFKLLGQSATSDANVLITGETGTGKELFARAIHSNSPRSRTLTGTIRSSNPRADKNFVVVDCAALPETLVESVLFGHSRGAFTGADRDHDGLIAQADGGTLFLDEVGELPLDIQRAFLRVLQERRYRPLGGRVERSSNFRLVAATNRNLDEMVEAGTFRKDLLFRLRTLTIELPPLRNRPEDIEELVRYHTSRLCESSGFSPKGFALDLMDA
;
A
#
# COMPACT_ATOMS: atom_id res chain seq x y z
N MET A 1 -6.96 5.05 -25.64
CA MET A 1 -5.87 5.88 -26.21
C MET A 1 -4.80 6.04 -25.16
N GLY A 2 -3.70 5.31 -25.29
CA GLY A 2 -2.59 5.31 -24.30
C GLY A 2 -1.47 6.25 -24.72
N LYS A 3 -0.68 6.72 -23.74
CA LYS A 3 0.52 7.54 -23.96
C LYS A 3 1.77 6.67 -23.86
N ALA A 4 2.50 6.52 -24.94
CA ALA A 4 3.75 5.78 -25.02
C ALA A 4 4.96 6.72 -25.10
N LEU A 5 6.06 6.34 -24.45
CA LEU A 5 7.35 7.01 -24.56
C LEU A 5 8.35 6.02 -25.15
N ILE A 6 8.96 6.38 -26.26
CA ILE A 6 10.01 5.61 -26.90
C ILE A 6 11.34 6.20 -26.45
N ILE A 7 12.18 5.40 -25.81
CA ILE A 7 13.53 5.77 -25.39
C ILE A 7 14.48 4.86 -26.17
N ALA A 8 14.87 5.31 -27.34
CA ALA A 8 15.75 4.58 -28.26
C ALA A 8 16.40 5.56 -29.23
N ASP A 9 17.48 5.13 -29.85
CA ASP A 9 18.16 5.85 -30.91
C ASP A 9 18.06 5.10 -32.25
N GLY A 10 18.30 5.80 -33.35
CA GLY A 10 18.42 5.24 -34.71
C GLY A 10 17.12 5.29 -35.54
N ALA A 11 17.23 4.87 -36.80
CA ALA A 11 16.21 5.01 -37.84
C ALA A 11 14.91 4.21 -37.57
N GLY A 12 14.95 3.19 -36.70
CA GLY A 12 13.76 2.41 -36.31
C GLY A 12 12.78 3.15 -35.40
N THR A 13 13.24 4.20 -34.69
CA THR A 13 12.44 4.95 -33.73
C THR A 13 11.28 5.69 -34.38
N GLU A 14 11.53 6.33 -35.54
CA GLU A 14 10.49 7.02 -36.32
C GLU A 14 9.45 6.04 -36.88
N ALA A 15 9.89 4.86 -37.31
CA ALA A 15 9.00 3.82 -37.81
C ALA A 15 8.05 3.31 -36.69
N VAL A 16 8.60 3.05 -35.50
CA VAL A 16 7.82 2.67 -34.31
C VAL A 16 6.84 3.78 -33.93
N GLN A 17 7.28 5.03 -33.90
CA GLN A 17 6.43 6.18 -33.60
C GLN A 17 5.27 6.29 -34.58
N THR A 18 5.54 6.20 -35.87
CA THR A 18 4.52 6.27 -36.93
C THR A 18 3.51 5.12 -36.80
N LEU A 19 4.00 3.91 -36.51
CA LEU A 19 3.14 2.74 -36.30
C LEU A 19 2.22 2.95 -35.10
N LEU A 20 2.74 3.41 -33.97
CA LEU A 20 1.94 3.65 -32.75
C LEU A 20 0.88 4.74 -32.97
N GLN A 21 1.22 5.79 -33.69
CA GLN A 21 0.28 6.84 -34.07
C GLN A 21 -0.82 6.32 -34.99
N SER A 22 -0.49 5.43 -35.94
CA SER A 22 -1.47 4.83 -36.86
C SER A 22 -2.50 3.95 -36.17
N ILE A 23 -2.14 3.33 -35.05
CA ILE A 23 -3.05 2.53 -34.21
C ILE A 23 -3.74 3.33 -33.11
N GLY A 24 -3.55 4.66 -33.09
CA GLY A 24 -4.29 5.57 -32.21
C GLY A 24 -3.67 5.85 -30.86
N HIS A 25 -2.36 5.61 -30.69
CA HIS A 25 -1.63 5.96 -29.46
C HIS A 25 -0.83 7.26 -29.64
N ASP A 26 -0.71 8.02 -28.53
CA ASP A 26 0.15 9.21 -28.45
C ASP A 26 1.58 8.77 -28.12
N ALA A 27 2.51 8.99 -29.04
CA ALA A 27 3.89 8.51 -28.92
C ALA A 27 4.89 9.66 -28.88
N MET A 28 5.59 9.78 -27.76
CA MET A 28 6.71 10.69 -27.55
C MET A 28 8.05 9.95 -27.74
N VAL A 29 9.07 10.66 -28.19
CA VAL A 29 10.41 10.08 -28.42
C VAL A 29 11.45 10.83 -27.60
N ALA A 30 12.36 10.08 -26.98
CA ALA A 30 13.56 10.55 -26.34
C ALA A 30 14.79 9.83 -26.94
N ALA A 31 15.76 10.59 -27.38
CA ALA A 31 16.95 10.06 -28.06
C ALA A 31 18.08 9.64 -27.09
N ASP A 32 17.96 9.95 -25.80
CA ASP A 32 18.94 9.62 -24.77
C ASP A 32 18.29 9.30 -23.43
N LEU A 33 19.04 8.67 -22.50
CA LEU A 33 18.52 8.27 -21.19
C LEU A 33 18.12 9.45 -20.28
N PRO A 34 18.90 10.58 -20.22
CA PRO A 34 18.51 11.73 -19.41
C PRO A 34 17.20 12.39 -19.84
N SER A 35 17.00 12.59 -21.15
CA SER A 35 15.74 13.12 -21.69
C SER A 35 14.59 12.14 -21.49
N GLY A 36 14.81 10.85 -21.71
CA GLY A 36 13.85 9.78 -21.44
C GLY A 36 13.39 9.76 -19.98
N TRP A 37 14.32 9.83 -19.05
CA TRP A 37 13.99 9.95 -17.62
C TRP A 37 13.19 11.20 -17.30
N THR A 38 13.61 12.35 -17.84
CA THR A 38 12.93 13.63 -17.61
C THR A 38 11.49 13.60 -18.13
N MET A 39 11.28 13.04 -19.31
CA MET A 39 9.95 12.90 -19.89
C MET A 39 9.08 11.93 -19.11
N ALA A 40 9.60 10.76 -18.74
CA ALA A 40 8.87 9.76 -17.95
C ALA A 40 8.46 10.26 -16.56
N SER A 41 9.30 11.12 -15.93
CA SER A 41 9.02 11.67 -14.59
C SER A 41 8.06 12.87 -14.61
N ARG A 42 8.06 13.67 -15.70
CA ARG A 42 7.24 14.89 -15.82
C ARG A 42 5.88 14.64 -16.48
N HIS A 43 5.83 13.70 -17.41
CA HIS A 43 4.61 13.38 -18.14
C HIS A 43 4.01 12.09 -17.63
N LYS A 44 2.68 12.02 -17.61
CA LYS A 44 1.98 10.79 -17.31
C LYS A 44 2.07 9.87 -18.53
N VAL A 45 2.95 8.87 -18.46
CA VAL A 45 3.23 7.90 -19.52
C VAL A 45 2.62 6.56 -19.12
N ASP A 46 1.92 5.90 -20.04
CA ASP A 46 1.29 4.61 -19.79
C ASP A 46 2.21 3.44 -20.08
N ALA A 47 3.04 3.57 -21.11
CA ALA A 47 4.03 2.56 -21.48
C ALA A 47 5.35 3.22 -21.94
N VAL A 48 6.45 2.51 -21.73
CA VAL A 48 7.79 2.89 -22.23
C VAL A 48 8.32 1.78 -23.10
N LEU A 49 8.73 2.14 -24.31
CA LEU A 49 9.52 1.29 -25.18
C LEU A 49 11.01 1.66 -24.98
N LEU A 50 11.77 0.77 -24.37
CA LEU A 50 13.14 1.02 -23.94
C LEU A 50 14.13 0.20 -24.77
N GLY A 51 14.99 0.85 -25.50
CA GLY A 51 16.09 0.19 -26.20
C GLY A 51 17.12 -0.40 -25.21
N THR A 52 17.65 -1.58 -25.49
CA THR A 52 18.73 -2.18 -24.67
C THR A 52 20.00 -1.34 -24.70
N ARG A 53 20.27 -0.66 -25.81
CA ARG A 53 21.36 0.30 -25.97
C ARG A 53 20.84 1.58 -26.58
N ILE A 54 21.35 2.71 -26.09
CA ILE A 54 21.01 4.05 -26.59
C ILE A 54 22.32 4.83 -26.68
N GLY A 55 22.85 4.99 -27.90
CA GLY A 55 24.24 5.36 -28.12
C GLY A 55 25.19 4.35 -27.50
N ASP A 56 26.12 4.84 -26.69
CA ASP A 56 27.05 4.00 -25.92
C ASP A 56 26.49 3.57 -24.54
N ALA A 57 25.35 4.05 -24.14
CA ALA A 57 24.78 3.81 -22.83
C ALA A 57 23.95 2.51 -22.77
N ASP A 58 23.97 1.84 -21.60
CA ASP A 58 23.12 0.70 -21.30
C ASP A 58 21.71 1.19 -20.93
N GLY A 59 20.73 0.96 -21.81
CA GLY A 59 19.34 1.34 -21.61
C GLY A 59 18.70 0.62 -20.42
N LEU A 60 19.08 -0.64 -20.15
CA LEU A 60 18.51 -1.42 -19.07
C LEU A 60 18.78 -0.82 -17.68
N ALA A 61 19.81 0.02 -17.53
CA ALA A 61 20.08 0.73 -16.29
C ALA A 61 18.94 1.69 -15.88
N LEU A 62 18.08 2.12 -16.82
CA LEU A 62 16.94 2.99 -16.54
C LEU A 62 15.71 2.22 -16.02
N LEU A 63 15.59 0.93 -16.32
CA LEU A 63 14.42 0.11 -16.01
C LEU A 63 14.04 0.11 -14.51
N PRO A 64 14.93 -0.15 -13.54
CA PRO A 64 14.58 -0.13 -12.13
C PRO A 64 14.04 1.24 -11.68
N ARG A 65 14.58 2.32 -12.22
CA ARG A 65 14.14 3.69 -11.90
C ARG A 65 12.76 3.99 -12.45
N LEU A 66 12.44 3.55 -13.67
CA LEU A 66 11.10 3.70 -14.27
C LEU A 66 10.04 2.96 -13.45
N LYS A 67 10.37 1.76 -12.95
CA LYS A 67 9.45 0.96 -12.13
C LYS A 67 9.26 1.51 -10.70
N GLN A 68 10.11 2.43 -10.24
CA GLN A 68 9.96 3.13 -8.96
C GLN A 68 9.08 4.38 -9.04
N LEU A 69 8.66 4.80 -10.23
CA LEU A 69 7.74 5.94 -10.38
C LEU A 69 6.38 5.66 -9.72
N PRO A 70 5.71 6.65 -9.12
CA PRO A 70 4.43 6.48 -8.41
C PRO A 70 3.30 5.90 -9.26
N ASP A 71 3.30 6.18 -10.56
CA ASP A 71 2.40 5.57 -11.56
C ASP A 71 3.29 4.90 -12.62
N ALA A 72 4.08 3.91 -12.17
CA ALA A 72 5.10 3.26 -12.98
C ALA A 72 4.54 2.79 -14.32
N PRO A 73 5.14 3.19 -15.47
CA PRO A 73 4.68 2.73 -16.79
C PRO A 73 4.94 1.23 -16.97
N GLU A 74 4.22 0.60 -17.87
CA GLU A 74 4.62 -0.70 -18.37
C GLU A 74 5.82 -0.54 -19.30
N VAL A 75 6.89 -1.31 -19.08
CA VAL A 75 8.14 -1.17 -19.83
C VAL A 75 8.35 -2.38 -20.73
N LEU A 76 8.38 -2.14 -22.03
CA LEU A 76 8.76 -3.12 -23.03
C LEU A 76 10.20 -2.84 -23.45
N VAL A 77 11.05 -3.83 -23.38
CA VAL A 77 12.45 -3.72 -23.78
C VAL A 77 12.60 -4.16 -25.23
N MET A 78 13.25 -3.31 -26.04
CA MET A 78 13.52 -3.56 -27.45
C MET A 78 15.01 -3.84 -27.67
N ALA A 79 15.33 -4.95 -28.31
CA ALA A 79 16.69 -5.33 -28.65
C ALA A 79 16.85 -5.58 -30.15
N LEU A 80 17.92 -5.10 -30.74
CA LEU A 80 18.26 -5.38 -32.15
C LEU A 80 18.83 -6.80 -32.37
N SER A 81 19.34 -7.40 -31.30
CA SER A 81 19.77 -8.80 -31.29
C SER A 81 19.31 -9.49 -30.01
N PRO A 82 18.86 -10.77 -30.09
CA PRO A 82 18.48 -11.51 -28.92
C PRO A 82 19.66 -11.71 -27.95
N ASP A 83 19.46 -11.37 -26.68
CA ASP A 83 20.41 -11.63 -25.60
C ASP A 83 19.63 -12.18 -24.39
N VAL A 84 19.92 -13.45 -24.07
CA VAL A 84 19.23 -14.17 -22.98
C VAL A 84 19.51 -13.52 -21.63
N THR A 85 20.74 -13.05 -21.40
CA THR A 85 21.11 -12.42 -20.12
C THR A 85 20.39 -11.07 -19.93
N ALA A 86 20.33 -10.28 -21.01
CA ALA A 86 19.59 -9.03 -21.01
C ALA A 86 18.07 -9.23 -20.84
N ALA A 87 17.51 -10.27 -21.46
CA ALA A 87 16.11 -10.62 -21.32
C ALA A 87 15.78 -11.06 -19.88
N GLU A 88 16.62 -11.93 -19.30
CA GLU A 88 16.45 -12.36 -17.91
C GLU A 88 16.54 -11.19 -16.92
N PHE A 89 17.50 -10.29 -17.11
CA PHE A 89 17.63 -9.08 -16.31
C PHE A 89 16.40 -8.19 -16.45
N ALA A 90 15.92 -7.94 -17.67
CA ALA A 90 14.78 -7.09 -17.94
C ALA A 90 13.51 -7.63 -17.24
N LEU A 91 13.19 -8.91 -17.44
CA LEU A 91 12.00 -9.53 -16.83
C LEU A 91 12.07 -9.58 -15.31
N ARG A 92 13.22 -9.88 -14.72
CA ARG A 92 13.44 -9.86 -13.26
C ARG A 92 13.28 -8.47 -12.65
N ASN A 93 13.61 -7.41 -13.42
CA ASN A 93 13.45 -6.03 -12.97
C ASN A 93 12.10 -5.40 -13.34
N GLY A 94 11.13 -6.23 -13.77
CA GLY A 94 9.73 -5.83 -13.94
C GLY A 94 9.42 -5.26 -15.32
N ALA A 95 10.22 -5.56 -16.36
CA ALA A 95 9.79 -5.32 -17.72
C ALA A 95 8.52 -6.16 -18.02
N TRP A 96 7.62 -5.58 -18.81
CA TRP A 96 6.44 -6.28 -19.32
C TRP A 96 6.84 -7.39 -20.29
N ASP A 97 7.75 -7.06 -21.21
CA ASP A 97 8.24 -8.00 -22.21
C ASP A 97 9.64 -7.58 -22.71
N TYR A 98 10.32 -8.52 -23.35
CA TYR A 98 11.60 -8.31 -24.04
C TYR A 98 11.47 -8.77 -25.49
N LEU A 99 11.54 -7.83 -26.40
CA LEU A 99 11.25 -8.04 -27.81
C LEU A 99 12.54 -7.89 -28.66
N ALA A 100 12.93 -8.94 -29.35
CA ALA A 100 13.98 -8.87 -30.35
C ALA A 100 13.38 -8.34 -31.67
N ILE A 101 13.89 -7.21 -32.14
CA ILE A 101 13.45 -6.57 -33.37
C ILE A 101 14.42 -6.96 -34.47
N SER A 102 13.95 -7.62 -35.52
CA SER A 102 14.74 -7.89 -36.74
C SER A 102 14.13 -7.16 -37.93
N ALA A 103 14.96 -6.88 -38.92
CA ALA A 103 14.51 -6.26 -40.17
C ALA A 103 13.45 -7.10 -40.90
N GLU A 104 13.44 -8.42 -40.70
CA GLU A 104 12.49 -9.36 -41.29
C GLU A 104 11.16 -9.43 -40.55
N ALA A 105 11.18 -9.28 -39.21
CA ALA A 105 9.97 -9.39 -38.36
C ALA A 105 9.16 -8.08 -38.29
N GLY A 106 9.70 -6.97 -38.75
CA GLY A 106 9.07 -5.66 -38.65
C GLY A 106 8.83 -5.19 -37.22
N PHE A 107 7.98 -4.18 -37.05
CA PHE A 107 7.62 -3.62 -35.72
C PHE A 107 6.23 -4.05 -35.23
N GLU A 108 5.51 -4.89 -35.98
CA GLU A 108 4.18 -5.37 -35.59
C GLU A 108 4.15 -6.11 -34.24
N PRO A 109 5.15 -6.96 -33.88
CA PRO A 109 5.20 -7.57 -32.56
C PRO A 109 5.28 -6.54 -31.41
N VAL A 110 5.96 -5.41 -31.65
CA VAL A 110 6.07 -4.32 -30.66
C VAL A 110 4.70 -3.66 -30.43
N ALA A 111 3.96 -3.41 -31.51
CA ALA A 111 2.62 -2.83 -31.43
C ALA A 111 1.64 -3.75 -30.68
N ALA A 112 1.66 -5.05 -31.01
CA ALA A 112 0.81 -6.05 -30.34
C ALA A 112 1.12 -6.18 -28.84
N ALA A 113 2.40 -6.24 -28.47
CA ALA A 113 2.81 -6.30 -27.07
C ALA A 113 2.48 -5.00 -26.31
N LEU A 114 2.60 -3.85 -26.97
CA LEU A 114 2.23 -2.56 -26.40
C LEU A 114 0.71 -2.48 -26.14
N ASP A 115 -0.10 -2.89 -27.10
CA ASP A 115 -1.56 -2.94 -26.93
C ASP A 115 -1.97 -3.83 -25.75
N GLN A 116 -1.35 -4.99 -25.61
CA GLN A 116 -1.59 -5.88 -24.47
C GLN A 116 -1.20 -5.22 -23.14
N ALA A 117 -0.03 -4.58 -23.10
CA ALA A 117 0.43 -3.86 -21.91
C ALA A 117 -0.50 -2.70 -21.54
N LEU A 118 -0.96 -1.94 -22.52
CA LEU A 118 -1.92 -0.83 -22.33
C LEU A 118 -3.31 -1.33 -21.92
N GLN A 119 -3.82 -2.39 -22.53
CA GLN A 119 -5.07 -3.02 -22.12
C GLN A 119 -5.00 -3.55 -20.70
N TYR A 120 -3.93 -4.25 -20.36
CA TYR A 120 -3.70 -4.71 -18.97
C TYR A 120 -3.70 -3.54 -18.00
N ARG A 121 -3.03 -2.44 -18.34
CA ARG A 121 -2.97 -1.24 -17.50
C ARG A 121 -4.34 -0.56 -17.36
N GLU A 122 -5.12 -0.49 -18.45
CA GLU A 122 -6.48 0.04 -18.43
C GLU A 122 -7.42 -0.87 -17.63
N ASP A 123 -7.27 -2.18 -17.76
CA ASP A 123 -7.98 -3.18 -16.95
C ASP A 123 -7.58 -3.06 -15.46
N GLN A 124 -6.32 -2.85 -15.13
CA GLN A 124 -5.90 -2.59 -13.76
C GLN A 124 -6.43 -1.27 -13.23
N ARG A 125 -6.51 -0.23 -14.07
CA ARG A 125 -7.14 1.05 -13.71
C ARG A 125 -8.66 0.94 -13.57
N SER A 126 -9.31 0.13 -14.41
CA SER A 126 -10.76 -0.11 -14.34
C SER A 126 -11.15 -1.11 -13.26
N LYS A 127 -10.28 -2.10 -13.00
CA LYS A 127 -10.41 -3.06 -11.87
C LYS A 127 -10.06 -2.42 -10.53
N THR A 128 -9.35 -1.28 -10.54
CA THR A 128 -9.31 -0.39 -9.39
C THR A 128 -10.52 0.55 -9.55
N PRO A 129 -11.71 0.20 -9.06
CA PRO A 129 -12.75 1.21 -8.96
C PRO A 129 -12.10 2.33 -8.17
N ALA A 130 -12.35 3.57 -8.54
CA ALA A 130 -12.32 4.66 -7.62
C ALA A 130 -13.39 4.33 -6.58
N VAL A 131 -13.09 3.39 -5.69
CA VAL A 131 -13.91 3.13 -4.52
C VAL A 131 -13.91 4.48 -3.85
N ALA A 132 -15.07 5.10 -3.83
CA ALA A 132 -15.27 6.32 -3.06
C ALA A 132 -14.98 5.91 -1.61
N VAL A 133 -13.70 5.97 -1.25
CA VAL A 133 -13.20 5.56 0.05
C VAL A 133 -13.85 6.50 1.06
N LYS A 134 -14.61 5.93 1.97
CA LYS A 134 -15.10 6.70 3.11
C LYS A 134 -13.89 7.13 3.91
N ARG A 135 -13.51 8.39 3.73
CA ARG A 135 -12.35 8.98 4.42
C ARG A 135 -12.60 9.21 5.90
N GLU A 136 -13.87 9.11 6.34
CA GLU A 136 -14.33 9.36 7.71
C GLU A 136 -13.79 10.71 8.24
N LYS A 137 -12.82 10.64 9.15
CA LYS A 137 -12.21 11.81 9.80
C LYS A 137 -10.81 12.14 9.26
N ILE A 138 -10.39 11.49 8.16
CA ILE A 138 -9.07 11.71 7.58
C ILE A 138 -9.14 12.92 6.66
N ILE A 139 -8.38 13.96 7.01
CA ILE A 139 -8.32 15.23 6.31
C ILE A 139 -6.97 15.32 5.61
N GLY A 140 -7.00 15.85 4.41
CA GLY A 140 -5.83 16.11 3.59
C GLY A 140 -6.10 15.88 2.12
N ASN A 141 -5.57 16.77 1.29
CA ASN A 141 -5.67 16.75 -0.16
C ASN A 141 -4.32 16.88 -0.87
N SER A 142 -3.22 16.91 -0.10
CA SER A 142 -1.85 16.93 -0.64
C SER A 142 -1.59 15.73 -1.55
N PRO A 143 -0.62 15.82 -2.47
CA PRO A 143 -0.22 14.71 -3.34
C PRO A 143 0.17 13.46 -2.55
N GLU A 144 0.84 13.62 -1.42
CA GLU A 144 1.26 12.56 -0.50
C GLU A 144 0.05 11.84 0.09
N MET A 145 -0.93 12.58 0.60
CA MET A 145 -2.16 12.01 1.14
C MET A 145 -3.00 11.32 0.06
N LYS A 146 -3.05 11.86 -1.16
CA LYS A 146 -3.71 11.18 -2.30
C LYS A 146 -3.11 9.83 -2.61
N ARG A 147 -1.77 9.67 -2.49
CA ARG A 147 -1.10 8.36 -2.62
C ARG A 147 -1.56 7.40 -1.52
N CYS A 148 -1.60 7.87 -0.27
CA CYS A 148 -2.09 7.08 0.86
C CYS A 148 -3.55 6.65 0.67
N PHE A 149 -4.43 7.52 0.19
CA PHE A 149 -5.83 7.17 -0.12
C PHE A 149 -5.96 6.16 -1.26
N LYS A 150 -5.09 6.22 -2.27
CA LYS A 150 -5.05 5.20 -3.34
C LYS A 150 -4.72 3.83 -2.75
N LEU A 151 -3.68 3.75 -1.91
CA LEU A 151 -3.29 2.50 -1.24
C LEU A 151 -4.38 2.02 -0.26
N LEU A 152 -5.06 2.93 0.44
CA LEU A 152 -6.21 2.60 1.29
C LEU A 152 -7.33 1.96 0.45
N GLY A 153 -7.67 2.53 -0.70
CA GLY A 153 -8.67 1.96 -1.61
C GLY A 153 -8.30 0.56 -2.11
N GLN A 154 -7.04 0.36 -2.50
CA GLN A 154 -6.52 -0.96 -2.88
C GLN A 154 -6.58 -1.95 -1.73
N SER A 155 -6.19 -1.51 -0.53
CA SER A 155 -6.25 -2.36 0.66
C SER A 155 -7.67 -2.76 1.00
N ALA A 156 -8.65 -1.88 0.83
CA ALA A 156 -10.03 -2.11 1.21
C ALA A 156 -10.69 -3.28 0.46
N THR A 157 -10.26 -3.54 -0.78
CA THR A 157 -10.80 -4.63 -1.62
C THR A 157 -10.11 -5.98 -1.40
N SER A 158 -9.08 -6.04 -0.56
CA SER A 158 -8.24 -7.22 -0.34
C SER A 158 -8.27 -7.65 1.13
N ASP A 159 -8.08 -8.94 1.40
CA ASP A 159 -7.86 -9.49 2.74
C ASP A 159 -6.36 -9.51 3.12
N ALA A 160 -5.49 -8.89 2.30
CA ALA A 160 -4.07 -8.79 2.59
C ALA A 160 -3.80 -8.04 3.90
N ASN A 161 -2.75 -8.45 4.61
CA ASN A 161 -2.28 -7.71 5.77
C ASN A 161 -1.77 -6.33 5.35
N VAL A 162 -2.02 -5.33 6.17
CA VAL A 162 -1.59 -3.96 5.92
C VAL A 162 -0.69 -3.49 7.05
N LEU A 163 0.48 -2.99 6.70
CA LEU A 163 1.37 -2.29 7.61
C LEU A 163 1.28 -0.78 7.36
N ILE A 164 0.92 -0.03 8.39
CA ILE A 164 0.86 1.44 8.35
C ILE A 164 2.09 1.96 9.09
N THR A 165 2.94 2.70 8.40
CA THR A 165 4.12 3.32 9.01
C THR A 165 3.96 4.84 9.02
N GLY A 166 4.59 5.50 9.98
CA GLY A 166 4.56 6.96 10.10
C GLY A 166 4.79 7.43 11.53
N GLU A 167 5.20 8.66 11.67
CA GLU A 167 5.46 9.28 12.98
C GLU A 167 4.23 9.28 13.88
N THR A 168 4.44 9.46 15.17
CA THR A 168 3.35 9.64 16.14
C THR A 168 2.48 10.85 15.75
N GLY A 169 1.17 10.69 15.81
CA GLY A 169 0.22 11.76 15.45
C GLY A 169 -0.11 11.90 13.96
N THR A 170 0.47 11.08 13.06
CA THR A 170 0.16 11.15 11.61
C THR A 170 -1.23 10.64 11.22
N GLY A 171 -1.92 9.94 12.14
CA GLY A 171 -3.28 9.44 11.92
C GLY A 171 -3.33 7.94 11.57
N LYS A 172 -2.35 7.14 11.99
CA LYS A 172 -2.28 5.68 11.71
C LYS A 172 -3.58 4.94 12.07
N GLU A 173 -4.14 5.21 13.25
CA GLU A 173 -5.39 4.60 13.70
C GLU A 173 -6.59 4.99 12.82
N LEU A 174 -6.68 6.25 12.37
CA LEU A 174 -7.74 6.70 11.46
C LEU A 174 -7.68 5.94 10.13
N PHE A 175 -6.47 5.73 9.59
CA PHE A 175 -6.28 4.90 8.40
C PHE A 175 -6.68 3.45 8.63
N ALA A 176 -6.32 2.85 9.76
CA ALA A 176 -6.72 1.49 10.11
C ALA A 176 -8.26 1.34 10.19
N ARG A 177 -8.93 2.30 10.82
CA ARG A 177 -10.41 2.35 10.88
C ARG A 177 -11.02 2.53 9.49
N ALA A 178 -10.45 3.40 8.65
CA ALA A 178 -10.92 3.59 7.29
C ALA A 178 -10.72 2.34 6.40
N ILE A 179 -9.61 1.62 6.57
CA ILE A 179 -9.38 0.32 5.90
C ILE A 179 -10.47 -0.68 6.30
N HIS A 180 -10.77 -0.78 7.59
CA HIS A 180 -11.84 -1.66 8.08
C HIS A 180 -13.20 -1.24 7.52
N SER A 181 -13.59 0.02 7.67
CA SER A 181 -14.89 0.55 7.25
C SER A 181 -15.17 0.40 5.75
N ASN A 182 -14.12 0.38 4.92
CA ASN A 182 -14.23 0.19 3.48
C ASN A 182 -14.05 -1.28 3.05
N SER A 183 -13.76 -2.19 3.98
CA SER A 183 -13.55 -3.61 3.66
C SER A 183 -14.86 -4.41 3.65
N PRO A 184 -14.92 -5.57 2.95
CA PRO A 184 -16.06 -6.47 3.02
C PRO A 184 -16.35 -6.97 4.44
N ARG A 185 -15.34 -7.01 5.31
CA ARG A 185 -15.46 -7.45 6.72
C ARG A 185 -16.16 -6.45 7.63
N SER A 186 -16.30 -5.19 7.21
CA SER A 186 -17.13 -4.20 7.92
C SER A 186 -18.62 -4.40 7.65
N ARG A 187 -18.96 -5.12 6.59
CA ARG A 187 -20.35 -5.42 6.23
C ARG A 187 -20.75 -6.73 6.87
N THR A 188 -21.51 -6.67 7.94
CA THR A 188 -22.19 -7.85 8.49
C THR A 188 -22.90 -8.59 7.36
N LEU A 189 -22.73 -9.92 7.28
CA LEU A 189 -23.30 -10.84 6.28
C LEU A 189 -24.86 -10.93 6.30
N THR A 190 -25.55 -9.84 6.53
CA THR A 190 -26.99 -9.77 6.36
C THR A 190 -27.30 -8.79 5.25
N GLY A 191 -27.61 -9.33 4.10
CA GLY A 191 -28.00 -8.62 2.88
C GLY A 191 -29.31 -7.84 3.02
N THR A 192 -29.41 -6.96 4.00
CA THR A 192 -30.49 -6.01 4.16
C THR A 192 -29.96 -4.67 4.64
N ILE A 193 -30.08 -3.71 3.77
CA ILE A 193 -30.21 -2.26 3.94
C ILE A 193 -30.12 -1.78 5.39
N ARG A 194 -29.15 -0.87 5.64
CA ARG A 194 -29.13 0.08 6.76
C ARG A 194 -29.59 -0.48 8.11
N SER A 195 -28.74 -1.19 8.78
CA SER A 195 -28.87 -1.32 10.22
C SER A 195 -28.16 -0.13 10.86
N SER A 196 -28.93 0.79 11.42
CA SER A 196 -28.52 1.78 12.42
C SER A 196 -28.12 1.11 13.75
N ASN A 197 -27.48 -0.05 13.68
CA ASN A 197 -27.12 -0.83 14.85
C ASN A 197 -25.69 -0.49 15.27
N PRO A 198 -25.48 0.07 16.50
CA PRO A 198 -24.15 0.35 17.04
C PRO A 198 -23.27 -0.90 17.24
N ARG A 199 -23.75 -2.08 16.82
CA ARG A 199 -23.02 -3.35 16.84
C ARG A 199 -22.15 -3.62 15.61
N ALA A 200 -22.22 -2.80 14.55
CA ALA A 200 -21.36 -2.93 13.37
C ALA A 200 -19.87 -2.65 13.67
N ASP A 201 -19.57 -1.90 14.73
CA ASP A 201 -18.20 -1.63 15.22
C ASP A 201 -17.59 -2.78 16.03
N LYS A 202 -18.31 -3.87 16.25
CA LYS A 202 -17.85 -4.96 17.14
C LYS A 202 -16.69 -5.79 16.58
N ASN A 203 -16.41 -5.69 15.29
CA ASN A 203 -15.38 -6.51 14.64
C ASN A 203 -14.10 -5.75 14.33
N PHE A 204 -13.94 -4.50 14.78
CA PHE A 204 -12.68 -3.77 14.75
C PHE A 204 -12.05 -3.79 16.14
N VAL A 205 -11.12 -4.72 16.35
CA VAL A 205 -10.50 -4.93 17.66
C VAL A 205 -9.14 -4.24 17.67
N VAL A 206 -8.97 -3.27 18.57
CA VAL A 206 -7.73 -2.51 18.73
C VAL A 206 -6.89 -3.12 19.83
N VAL A 207 -5.60 -3.29 19.56
CA VAL A 207 -4.57 -3.67 20.52
C VAL A 207 -3.52 -2.58 20.52
N ASP A 208 -3.43 -1.83 21.59
CA ASP A 208 -2.31 -0.92 21.82
C ASP A 208 -1.17 -1.71 22.46
N CYS A 209 -0.17 -2.07 21.65
CA CYS A 209 0.95 -2.89 22.11
C CYS A 209 1.88 -2.14 23.08
N ALA A 210 1.89 -0.81 23.03
CA ALA A 210 2.71 0.01 23.93
C ALA A 210 2.10 0.15 25.33
N ALA A 211 0.76 0.10 25.42
CA ALA A 211 0.06 0.25 26.69
C ALA A 211 -0.02 -1.05 27.51
N LEU A 212 0.30 -2.20 26.91
CA LEU A 212 0.20 -3.50 27.57
C LEU A 212 1.48 -3.83 28.35
N PRO A 213 1.39 -4.13 29.67
CA PRO A 213 2.51 -4.68 30.42
C PRO A 213 2.98 -6.00 29.78
N GLU A 214 4.29 -6.20 29.64
CA GLU A 214 4.85 -7.42 29.01
C GLU A 214 4.27 -8.72 29.58
N THR A 215 4.06 -8.77 30.90
CA THR A 215 3.51 -9.94 31.59
C THR A 215 2.05 -10.25 31.27
N LEU A 216 1.30 -9.28 30.72
CA LEU A 216 -0.11 -9.43 30.41
C LEU A 216 -0.41 -9.54 28.91
N VAL A 217 0.54 -9.15 28.04
CA VAL A 217 0.35 -9.14 26.57
C VAL A 217 -0.17 -10.47 26.06
N GLU A 218 0.43 -11.59 26.50
CA GLU A 218 0.03 -12.93 26.08
C GLU A 218 -1.40 -13.24 26.48
N SER A 219 -1.75 -12.98 27.75
CA SER A 219 -3.11 -13.20 28.28
C SER A 219 -4.17 -12.33 27.62
N VAL A 220 -3.83 -11.08 27.30
CA VAL A 220 -4.76 -10.15 26.62
C VAL A 220 -4.97 -10.55 25.17
N LEU A 221 -3.91 -10.93 24.44
CA LEU A 221 -4.01 -11.31 23.04
C LEU A 221 -4.68 -12.68 22.85
N PHE A 222 -4.18 -13.73 23.55
CA PHE A 222 -4.60 -15.11 23.31
C PHE A 222 -5.69 -15.56 24.27
N GLY A 223 -5.93 -14.80 25.35
CA GLY A 223 -6.83 -15.22 26.42
C GLY A 223 -6.19 -16.24 27.38
N HIS A 224 -6.91 -16.60 28.41
CA HIS A 224 -6.47 -17.57 29.41
C HIS A 224 -7.63 -18.41 29.93
N SER A 225 -7.29 -19.63 30.37
CA SER A 225 -8.21 -20.49 31.12
C SER A 225 -8.10 -20.22 32.62
N ARG A 226 -9.15 -20.49 33.35
CA ARG A 226 -9.16 -20.39 34.79
C ARG A 226 -7.99 -21.17 35.41
N GLY A 227 -7.24 -20.54 36.31
CA GLY A 227 -6.08 -21.13 36.97
C GLY A 227 -4.80 -21.11 36.17
N ALA A 228 -4.74 -20.44 35.02
CA ALA A 228 -3.53 -20.32 34.18
C ALA A 228 -2.38 -19.60 34.90
N PHE A 229 -2.68 -18.66 35.77
CA PHE A 229 -1.74 -17.92 36.61
C PHE A 229 -2.43 -17.42 37.88
N THR A 230 -1.66 -16.87 38.82
CA THR A 230 -2.20 -16.28 40.08
C THR A 230 -3.08 -15.08 39.75
N GLY A 231 -4.39 -15.18 40.07
CA GLY A 231 -5.40 -14.15 39.72
C GLY A 231 -6.25 -14.48 38.50
N ALA A 232 -6.02 -15.62 37.83
CA ALA A 232 -6.88 -16.12 36.76
C ALA A 232 -8.14 -16.82 37.32
N ASP A 233 -9.07 -16.04 37.86
CA ASP A 233 -10.27 -16.59 38.58
C ASP A 233 -11.33 -17.14 37.61
N ARG A 234 -11.31 -16.75 36.33
CA ARG A 234 -12.26 -17.15 35.30
C ARG A 234 -11.57 -17.29 33.95
N ASP A 235 -12.26 -17.97 33.02
CA ASP A 235 -11.82 -17.98 31.61
C ASP A 235 -11.99 -16.58 31.00
N HIS A 236 -11.04 -16.20 30.16
CA HIS A 236 -11.07 -14.93 29.44
C HIS A 236 -10.73 -15.16 27.96
N ASP A 237 -11.64 -14.69 27.10
CA ASP A 237 -11.40 -14.73 25.66
C ASP A 237 -10.45 -13.56 25.28
N GLY A 238 -9.34 -13.90 24.59
CA GLY A 238 -8.36 -12.93 24.13
C GLY A 238 -8.90 -12.07 22.97
N LEU A 239 -8.17 -10.98 22.69
CA LEU A 239 -8.54 -10.06 21.62
C LEU A 239 -8.52 -10.73 20.23
N ILE A 240 -7.70 -11.76 20.03
CA ILE A 240 -7.68 -12.58 18.81
C ILE A 240 -9.02 -13.30 18.60
N ALA A 241 -9.64 -13.82 19.67
CA ALA A 241 -10.98 -14.42 19.58
C ALA A 241 -12.05 -13.37 19.23
N GLN A 242 -11.97 -12.20 19.86
CA GLN A 242 -12.92 -11.11 19.63
C GLN A 242 -12.84 -10.56 18.19
N ALA A 243 -11.68 -10.66 17.54
CA ALA A 243 -11.45 -10.22 16.17
C ALA A 243 -11.94 -11.21 15.11
N ASP A 244 -12.46 -12.37 15.51
CA ASP A 244 -12.91 -13.41 14.56
C ASP A 244 -13.96 -12.87 13.59
N GLY A 245 -13.74 -13.13 12.30
CA GLY A 245 -14.55 -12.62 11.19
C GLY A 245 -14.36 -11.13 10.88
N GLY A 246 -13.64 -10.40 11.73
CA GLY A 246 -13.43 -8.95 11.66
C GLY A 246 -12.00 -8.54 11.30
N THR A 247 -11.56 -7.45 11.92
CA THR A 247 -10.20 -6.88 11.75
C THR A 247 -9.55 -6.73 13.11
N LEU A 248 -8.34 -7.27 13.25
CA LEU A 248 -7.44 -7.02 14.36
C LEU A 248 -6.49 -5.88 13.98
N PHE A 249 -6.50 -4.81 14.76
CA PHE A 249 -5.57 -3.69 14.60
C PHE A 249 -4.54 -3.71 15.72
N LEU A 250 -3.26 -3.90 15.36
CA LEU A 250 -2.15 -3.79 16.29
C LEU A 250 -1.53 -2.41 16.13
N ASP A 251 -1.71 -1.55 17.13
CA ASP A 251 -1.03 -0.27 17.18
C ASP A 251 0.33 -0.44 17.87
N GLU A 252 1.34 0.25 17.35
CA GLU A 252 2.75 0.16 17.78
C GLU A 252 3.25 -1.28 17.86
N VAL A 253 3.10 -2.03 16.75
CA VAL A 253 3.47 -3.46 16.66
C VAL A 253 4.95 -3.73 16.97
N GLY A 254 5.83 -2.71 16.82
CA GLY A 254 7.24 -2.79 17.20
C GLY A 254 7.46 -2.97 18.69
N GLU A 255 6.46 -2.73 19.54
CA GLU A 255 6.56 -2.91 21.00
C GLU A 255 6.27 -4.34 21.46
N LEU A 256 5.88 -5.25 20.55
CA LEU A 256 5.62 -6.63 20.92
C LEU A 256 6.89 -7.35 21.38
N PRO A 257 6.89 -8.03 22.54
CA PRO A 257 8.00 -8.88 22.99
C PRO A 257 8.28 -10.01 21.98
N LEU A 258 9.53 -10.45 21.87
CA LEU A 258 9.96 -11.48 20.90
C LEU A 258 9.21 -12.80 21.03
N ASP A 259 8.84 -13.21 22.23
CA ASP A 259 8.07 -14.46 22.45
C ASP A 259 6.65 -14.32 21.92
N ILE A 260 6.05 -13.14 22.11
CA ILE A 260 4.72 -12.83 21.57
C ILE A 260 4.77 -12.75 20.05
N GLN A 261 5.83 -12.14 19.47
CA GLN A 261 6.01 -12.13 18.02
C GLN A 261 6.03 -13.55 17.43
N ARG A 262 6.70 -14.50 18.11
CA ARG A 262 6.74 -15.93 17.71
C ARG A 262 5.36 -16.56 17.76
N ALA A 263 4.64 -16.38 18.87
CA ALA A 263 3.30 -16.93 19.05
C ALA A 263 2.31 -16.33 18.04
N PHE A 264 2.39 -15.01 17.81
CA PHE A 264 1.53 -14.31 16.88
C PHE A 264 1.79 -14.72 15.42
N LEU A 265 3.03 -14.95 15.02
CA LEU A 265 3.37 -15.47 13.69
C LEU A 265 2.64 -16.79 13.40
N ARG A 266 2.59 -17.72 14.38
CA ARG A 266 1.84 -18.97 14.22
C ARG A 266 0.36 -18.72 13.99
N VAL A 267 -0.23 -17.79 14.73
CA VAL A 267 -1.65 -17.41 14.52
C VAL A 267 -1.89 -16.89 13.11
N LEU A 268 -0.98 -16.06 12.56
CA LEU A 268 -1.10 -15.53 11.21
C LEU A 268 -0.96 -16.62 10.13
N GLN A 269 -0.18 -17.68 10.40
CA GLN A 269 0.05 -18.77 9.46
C GLN A 269 -1.03 -19.84 9.53
N GLU A 270 -1.37 -20.28 10.75
CA GLU A 270 -2.24 -21.43 10.99
C GLU A 270 -3.69 -21.05 11.26
N ARG A 271 -3.95 -19.77 11.56
CA ARG A 271 -5.27 -19.28 12.00
C ARG A 271 -5.77 -19.97 13.27
N ARG A 272 -4.84 -20.52 14.04
CA ARG A 272 -5.09 -21.25 15.29
C ARG A 272 -4.20 -20.70 16.38
N TYR A 273 -4.68 -20.76 17.60
CA TYR A 273 -3.95 -20.35 18.80
C TYR A 273 -4.47 -21.12 20.01
N ARG A 274 -3.70 -21.11 21.07
CA ARG A 274 -4.08 -21.75 22.35
C ARG A 274 -4.06 -20.70 23.45
N PRO A 275 -5.19 -20.52 24.21
CA PRO A 275 -5.20 -19.69 25.39
C PRO A 275 -4.19 -20.17 26.45
N LEU A 276 -3.69 -19.26 27.29
CA LEU A 276 -2.78 -19.63 28.39
C LEU A 276 -3.47 -20.65 29.31
N GLY A 277 -2.76 -21.70 29.67
CA GLY A 277 -3.30 -22.80 30.49
C GLY A 277 -4.40 -23.61 29.82
N GLY A 278 -4.81 -23.26 28.60
CA GLY A 278 -5.83 -23.98 27.84
C GLY A 278 -5.30 -25.26 27.21
N ARG A 279 -6.15 -26.30 27.14
CA ARG A 279 -5.83 -27.57 26.51
C ARG A 279 -6.31 -27.68 25.07
N VAL A 280 -7.25 -26.84 24.67
CA VAL A 280 -7.91 -26.88 23.36
C VAL A 280 -7.41 -25.72 22.50
N GLU A 281 -7.07 -26.02 21.26
CA GLU A 281 -6.79 -24.99 20.27
C GLU A 281 -8.08 -24.32 19.80
N ARG A 282 -8.00 -23.02 19.57
CA ARG A 282 -9.09 -22.20 19.02
C ARG A 282 -8.67 -21.65 17.66
N SER A 283 -9.63 -21.40 16.79
CA SER A 283 -9.39 -20.76 15.50
C SER A 283 -9.92 -19.34 15.48
N SER A 284 -9.28 -18.46 14.71
CA SER A 284 -9.78 -17.11 14.45
C SER A 284 -9.38 -16.67 13.04
N ASN A 285 -10.37 -16.20 12.29
CA ASN A 285 -10.19 -15.72 10.92
C ASN A 285 -10.35 -14.18 10.87
N PHE A 286 -9.36 -13.47 11.36
CA PHE A 286 -9.31 -12.02 11.29
C PHE A 286 -8.45 -11.52 10.13
N ARG A 287 -8.72 -10.30 9.66
CA ARG A 287 -7.81 -9.51 8.86
C ARG A 287 -6.87 -8.74 9.78
N LEU A 288 -5.59 -8.67 9.43
CA LEU A 288 -4.60 -7.92 10.21
C LEU A 288 -4.33 -6.56 9.57
N VAL A 289 -4.40 -5.52 10.39
CA VAL A 289 -3.82 -4.20 10.14
C VAL A 289 -2.85 -3.92 11.28
N ALA A 290 -1.62 -3.56 10.98
CA ALA A 290 -0.60 -3.23 11.97
C ALA A 290 -0.10 -1.80 11.74
N ALA A 291 0.25 -1.09 12.80
CA ALA A 291 0.82 0.24 12.73
C ALA A 291 2.08 0.35 13.61
N THR A 292 3.01 1.19 13.19
CA THR A 292 4.20 1.51 13.97
C THR A 292 4.83 2.84 13.54
N ASN A 293 5.49 3.50 14.49
CA ASN A 293 6.37 4.65 14.24
C ASN A 293 7.85 4.23 14.16
N ARG A 294 8.18 2.97 14.47
CA ARG A 294 9.54 2.45 14.48
C ARG A 294 9.96 1.90 13.12
N ASN A 295 11.26 1.95 12.84
CA ASN A 295 11.84 1.27 11.69
C ASN A 295 12.02 -0.23 12.00
N LEU A 296 11.10 -1.05 11.50
CA LEU A 296 11.13 -2.49 11.75
C LEU A 296 12.31 -3.20 11.08
N ASP A 297 12.90 -2.65 10.01
CA ASP A 297 14.09 -3.22 9.37
C ASP A 297 15.31 -3.07 10.29
N GLU A 298 15.53 -1.89 10.89
CA GLU A 298 16.56 -1.66 11.89
C GLU A 298 16.36 -2.55 13.12
N MET A 299 15.11 -2.76 13.55
CA MET A 299 14.80 -3.66 14.67
C MET A 299 15.11 -5.13 14.35
N VAL A 300 14.93 -5.55 13.08
CA VAL A 300 15.34 -6.89 12.64
C VAL A 300 16.86 -7.05 12.68
N GLU A 301 17.60 -6.04 12.22
CA GLU A 301 19.07 -6.03 12.29
C GLU A 301 19.58 -6.05 13.74
N ALA A 302 18.91 -5.32 14.63
CA ALA A 302 19.19 -5.30 16.07
C ALA A 302 18.73 -6.57 16.82
N GLY A 303 18.01 -7.49 16.15
CA GLY A 303 17.50 -8.71 16.75
C GLY A 303 16.31 -8.52 17.71
N THR A 304 15.69 -7.34 17.73
CA THR A 304 14.51 -7.00 18.58
C THR A 304 13.19 -7.23 17.88
N PHE A 305 13.20 -7.47 16.57
CA PHE A 305 12.02 -7.85 15.79
C PHE A 305 12.34 -9.03 14.85
N ARG A 306 11.39 -9.94 14.70
CA ARG A 306 11.59 -11.13 13.85
C ARG A 306 11.38 -10.81 12.38
N LYS A 307 12.34 -11.23 11.56
CA LYS A 307 12.29 -11.04 10.10
C LYS A 307 11.10 -11.77 9.45
N ASP A 308 10.76 -12.96 9.91
CA ASP A 308 9.65 -13.76 9.40
C ASP A 308 8.29 -13.11 9.68
N LEU A 309 8.11 -12.50 10.85
CA LEU A 309 6.92 -11.72 11.18
C LEU A 309 6.83 -10.48 10.31
N LEU A 310 7.93 -9.74 10.15
CA LEU A 310 7.97 -8.55 9.30
C LEU A 310 7.50 -8.84 7.87
N PHE A 311 7.99 -9.92 7.24
CA PHE A 311 7.54 -10.32 5.91
C PHE A 311 6.04 -10.62 5.85
N ARG A 312 5.49 -11.19 6.93
CA ARG A 312 4.06 -11.49 6.98
C ARG A 312 3.19 -10.24 7.19
N LEU A 313 3.70 -9.24 7.91
CA LEU A 313 3.02 -7.95 8.12
C LEU A 313 3.06 -7.08 6.86
N ARG A 314 4.19 -7.04 6.15
CA ARG A 314 4.47 -6.13 5.02
C ARG A 314 3.91 -6.64 3.68
N THR A 315 2.66 -7.14 3.66
CA THR A 315 2.04 -7.54 2.40
C THR A 315 1.64 -6.31 1.58
N LEU A 316 1.12 -5.28 2.24
CA LEU A 316 0.87 -3.95 1.68
C LEU A 316 1.31 -2.92 2.72
N THR A 317 2.10 -1.93 2.31
CA THR A 317 2.57 -0.87 3.20
C THR A 317 1.95 0.47 2.82
N ILE A 318 1.45 1.20 3.82
CA ILE A 318 0.99 2.58 3.69
C ILE A 318 1.87 3.44 4.60
N GLU A 319 2.70 4.28 4.00
CA GLU A 319 3.55 5.22 4.71
C GLU A 319 2.83 6.57 4.80
N LEU A 320 2.52 7.00 6.03
CA LEU A 320 1.84 8.27 6.28
C LEU A 320 2.86 9.39 6.43
N PRO A 321 2.74 10.46 5.63
CA PRO A 321 3.66 11.57 5.68
C PRO A 321 3.48 12.38 6.97
N PRO A 322 4.58 12.82 7.62
CA PRO A 322 4.50 13.78 8.70
C PRO A 322 3.95 15.13 8.19
N LEU A 323 3.38 15.93 9.10
CA LEU A 323 2.68 17.16 8.72
C LEU A 323 3.59 18.17 7.99
N ARG A 324 4.87 18.22 8.34
CA ARG A 324 5.87 19.07 7.65
C ARG A 324 6.08 18.73 6.17
N ASN A 325 5.73 17.52 5.72
CA ASN A 325 5.83 17.08 4.33
C ASN A 325 4.50 17.27 3.57
N ARG A 326 3.48 17.85 4.21
CA ARG A 326 2.16 18.14 3.64
C ARG A 326 1.61 19.49 4.11
N PRO A 327 2.35 20.58 3.92
CA PRO A 327 1.96 21.89 4.41
C PRO A 327 0.61 22.37 3.85
N GLU A 328 0.25 21.94 2.65
CA GLU A 328 -1.02 22.26 2.01
C GLU A 328 -2.25 21.73 2.79
N ASP A 329 -2.07 20.74 3.63
CA ASP A 329 -3.16 20.15 4.43
C ASP A 329 -3.37 20.90 5.76
N ILE A 330 -2.43 21.76 6.18
CA ILE A 330 -2.46 22.44 7.49
C ILE A 330 -3.70 23.31 7.64
N GLU A 331 -4.02 24.12 6.64
CA GLU A 331 -5.18 25.00 6.69
C GLU A 331 -6.50 24.21 6.89
N GLU A 332 -6.69 23.14 6.14
CA GLU A 332 -7.89 22.31 6.23
C GLU A 332 -7.99 21.61 7.60
N LEU A 333 -6.86 21.12 8.13
CA LEU A 333 -6.77 20.52 9.46
C LEU A 333 -7.11 21.53 10.56
N VAL A 334 -6.55 22.73 10.50
CA VAL A 334 -6.83 23.79 11.47
C VAL A 334 -8.31 24.16 11.45
N ARG A 335 -8.89 24.38 10.29
CA ARG A 335 -10.33 24.69 10.14
C ARG A 335 -11.22 23.60 10.72
N TYR A 336 -10.93 22.35 10.41
CA TYR A 336 -11.68 21.20 10.90
C TYR A 336 -11.63 21.07 12.43
N HIS A 337 -10.43 21.09 13.01
CA HIS A 337 -10.28 20.93 14.45
C HIS A 337 -10.89 22.10 15.22
N THR A 338 -10.77 23.33 14.72
CA THR A 338 -11.39 24.51 15.35
C THR A 338 -12.91 24.43 15.30
N SER A 339 -13.49 24.07 14.14
CA SER A 339 -14.95 23.88 14.05
C SER A 339 -15.44 22.87 15.08
N ARG A 340 -14.77 21.72 15.17
CA ARG A 340 -15.14 20.68 16.15
C ARG A 340 -15.00 21.12 17.59
N LEU A 341 -13.94 21.88 17.90
CA LEU A 341 -13.76 22.42 19.25
C LEU A 341 -14.86 23.44 19.60
N CYS A 342 -15.20 24.30 18.66
CA CYS A 342 -16.29 25.25 18.84
C CYS A 342 -17.64 24.53 19.07
N GLU A 343 -17.95 23.55 18.25
CA GLU A 343 -19.18 22.74 18.39
C GLU A 343 -19.24 22.02 19.74
N SER A 344 -18.14 21.36 20.15
CA SER A 344 -18.12 20.61 21.43
C SER A 344 -18.15 21.49 22.67
N SER A 345 -17.69 22.74 22.54
CA SER A 345 -17.63 23.72 23.64
C SER A 345 -18.78 24.72 23.63
N GLY A 346 -19.70 24.63 22.66
CA GLY A 346 -20.84 25.54 22.53
C GLY A 346 -20.47 26.97 22.09
N PHE A 347 -19.28 27.14 21.47
CA PHE A 347 -18.86 28.42 20.94
C PHE A 347 -19.30 28.57 19.47
N SER A 348 -19.55 29.81 19.05
CA SER A 348 -19.73 30.13 17.63
C SER A 348 -18.42 29.87 16.88
N PRO A 349 -18.48 29.38 15.61
CA PRO A 349 -17.31 29.20 14.78
C PRO A 349 -16.48 30.47 14.72
N LYS A 350 -15.17 30.36 14.96
CA LYS A 350 -14.22 31.47 14.89
C LYS A 350 -13.47 31.41 13.57
N GLY A 351 -13.34 32.55 12.91
CA GLY A 351 -12.44 32.71 11.76
C GLY A 351 -11.00 32.88 12.22
N PHE A 352 -10.05 32.54 11.35
CA PHE A 352 -8.62 32.80 11.56
C PHE A 352 -8.24 34.13 10.92
N ALA A 353 -7.32 34.85 11.54
CA ALA A 353 -6.67 35.97 10.90
C ALA A 353 -5.78 35.47 9.75
N LEU A 354 -5.73 36.22 8.63
CA LEU A 354 -5.00 35.80 7.43
C LEU A 354 -3.50 35.60 7.69
N ASP A 355 -2.93 36.37 8.60
CA ASP A 355 -1.51 36.32 9.02
C ASP A 355 -1.15 35.10 9.86
N LEU A 356 -2.12 34.41 10.44
CA LEU A 356 -1.87 33.17 11.21
C LEU A 356 -1.46 32.00 10.31
N MET A 357 -1.84 32.03 9.04
CA MET A 357 -1.55 30.94 8.10
C MET A 357 -0.21 31.14 7.37
N ASP A 358 0.36 32.36 7.45
CA ASP A 358 1.65 32.71 6.85
C ASP A 358 2.83 32.56 7.84
N ALA A 359 2.56 32.25 9.11
CA ALA A 359 3.53 32.06 10.18
C ALA A 359 3.90 30.59 10.38
#